data_f7196097123891f5a0dbd7a10cd40a2c
#
_entry.id   f7196097123891f5a0dbd7a10cd40a2c
#
_cell.length_a   1.000
_cell.length_b   1.000
_cell.length_c   1.000
_cell.angle_alpha   90.00
_cell.angle_beta   90.00
_cell.angle_gamma   90.00
#
_symmetry.space_group_name_H-M   'P 1'
#
loop_
_entity.id
_entity.type
_entity.pdbx_description
1 polymer ?
#
loop_
_entity_poly.entity_id
_entity_poly.type
_entity_poly.pdbx_seq_one_letter_code
_entity_poly.pdbx_strand_id
1 'polypeptide(L)'
;YPERNAQSIKETLTLGTDEDGNAITIEGFILEEDQLVWTNQKPYVIYGYAGVAGEQTLRIEAGARIHFHENSGIILSNGARLEADGSLSQDPDRLEGEIILEGDRLEPEFSAVPGQWGTLWFTPGSTARMQHVTIKNNAIGILAEGPSNTNTPDHYFKNVQIYNTASVGLYGVNASI
;
A
#
# COMPACT_ATOMS: atom_id res chain seq x y z
N TYR A 1 13.63 -12.23 -14.70
CA TYR A 1 12.18 -12.39 -14.49
C TYR A 1 11.96 -12.75 -13.03
N PRO A 2 11.12 -12.03 -12.27
CA PRO A 2 10.79 -12.45 -10.92
C PRO A 2 10.15 -13.83 -10.99
N GLU A 3 10.61 -14.74 -10.15
CA GLU A 3 9.91 -16.00 -9.96
C GLU A 3 8.49 -15.65 -9.54
N ARG A 4 7.52 -16.02 -10.36
CA ARG A 4 6.12 -15.94 -9.96
C ARG A 4 5.97 -16.90 -8.79
N ASN A 5 5.78 -16.36 -7.60
CA ASN A 5 5.13 -17.12 -6.55
C ASN A 5 3.68 -17.36 -7.03
N ALA A 6 3.48 -18.49 -7.68
CA ALA A 6 2.24 -18.89 -8.35
C ALA A 6 1.15 -19.31 -7.37
N GLN A 7 1.10 -18.77 -6.16
CA GLN A 7 0.19 -19.21 -5.11
C GLN A 7 -0.69 -18.12 -4.48
N SER A 8 -0.75 -16.94 -5.02
CA SER A 8 -1.84 -16.06 -4.61
C SER A 8 -3.11 -16.47 -5.38
N ILE A 9 -3.84 -17.40 -4.83
CA ILE A 9 -5.24 -17.60 -5.22
C ILE A 9 -5.95 -16.29 -4.85
N LYS A 10 -6.38 -15.54 -5.86
CA LYS A 10 -7.18 -14.35 -5.62
C LYS A 10 -8.46 -14.79 -4.92
N GLU A 11 -8.67 -14.26 -3.75
CA GLU A 11 -9.88 -14.46 -2.97
C GLU A 11 -10.72 -13.19 -3.02
N THR A 12 -12.01 -13.34 -2.84
CA THR A 12 -12.90 -12.21 -2.63
C THR A 12 -12.85 -11.83 -1.16
N LEU A 13 -12.17 -10.73 -0.85
CA LEU A 13 -12.12 -10.19 0.51
C LEU A 13 -13.39 -9.38 0.77
N THR A 14 -14.11 -9.67 1.84
CA THR A 14 -15.28 -8.89 2.27
C THR A 14 -14.84 -7.80 3.22
N LEU A 15 -15.09 -6.55 2.84
CA LEU A 15 -14.71 -5.36 3.61
C LEU A 15 -15.79 -4.89 4.57
N GLY A 16 -17.04 -5.32 4.34
CA GLY A 16 -18.20 -4.92 5.11
C GLY A 16 -19.47 -5.05 4.29
N THR A 17 -20.52 -4.35 4.70
CA THR A 17 -21.79 -4.26 3.98
C THR A 17 -22.13 -2.80 3.70
N ASP A 18 -22.76 -2.55 2.55
CA ASP A 18 -23.33 -1.24 2.23
C ASP A 18 -24.63 -0.96 3.04
N GLU A 19 -25.23 0.22 2.82
CA GLU A 19 -26.47 0.63 3.49
C GLU A 19 -27.65 -0.27 3.15
N ASP A 20 -27.58 -0.97 2.01
CA ASP A 20 -28.61 -1.92 1.55
C ASP A 20 -28.36 -3.36 2.03
N GLY A 21 -27.25 -3.61 2.75
CA GLY A 21 -26.88 -4.91 3.30
C GLY A 21 -26.11 -5.81 2.33
N ASN A 22 -25.68 -5.30 1.17
CA ASN A 22 -24.88 -6.07 0.22
C ASN A 22 -23.41 -6.08 0.67
N ALA A 23 -22.72 -7.20 0.47
CA ALA A 23 -21.30 -7.30 0.78
C ALA A 23 -20.47 -6.40 -0.14
N ILE A 24 -19.64 -5.53 0.45
CA ILE A 24 -18.60 -4.79 -0.26
C ILE A 24 -17.40 -5.71 -0.36
N THR A 25 -17.00 -6.04 -1.57
CA THR A 25 -15.94 -7.00 -1.81
C THR A 25 -14.82 -6.42 -2.66
N ILE A 26 -13.62 -6.94 -2.46
CA ILE A 26 -12.44 -6.61 -3.24
C ILE A 26 -11.69 -7.89 -3.62
N GLU A 27 -11.11 -7.94 -4.80
CA GLU A 27 -10.24 -9.05 -5.17
C GLU A 27 -8.86 -8.87 -4.55
N GLY A 28 -8.39 -9.91 -3.88
CA GLY A 28 -7.10 -9.86 -3.23
C GLY A 28 -6.69 -11.18 -2.60
N PHE A 29 -5.75 -11.12 -1.70
CA PHE A 29 -5.24 -12.26 -0.95
C PHE A 29 -4.73 -11.78 0.42
N ILE A 30 -4.83 -12.64 1.41
CA ILE A 30 -4.26 -12.33 2.73
C ILE A 30 -2.80 -12.78 2.73
N LEU A 31 -1.91 -11.91 3.19
CA LEU A 31 -0.50 -12.23 3.37
C LEU A 31 -0.32 -13.24 4.50
N GLU A 32 0.40 -14.32 4.21
CA GLU A 32 0.82 -15.30 5.20
C GLU A 32 2.03 -14.79 6.01
N GLU A 33 2.34 -15.42 7.13
CA GLU A 33 3.38 -14.96 8.05
C GLU A 33 4.77 -14.82 7.38
N ASP A 34 5.11 -15.71 6.47
CA ASP A 34 6.37 -15.70 5.70
C ASP A 34 6.39 -14.65 4.56
N GLN A 35 5.25 -14.02 4.27
CA GLN A 35 5.08 -12.98 3.25
C GLN A 35 5.05 -11.56 3.84
N LEU A 36 5.17 -11.39 5.14
CA LEU A 36 5.04 -10.10 5.84
C LEU A 36 6.32 -9.25 5.83
N VAL A 37 7.38 -9.70 5.18
CA VAL A 37 8.62 -8.92 5.05
C VAL A 37 8.97 -8.76 3.57
N TRP A 38 8.94 -7.51 3.09
CA TRP A 38 9.30 -7.17 1.72
C TRP A 38 10.67 -6.48 1.69
N THR A 39 11.63 -7.16 1.06
CA THR A 39 13.03 -6.74 1.04
C THR A 39 13.38 -5.97 -0.24
N ASN A 40 14.58 -5.41 -0.28
CA ASN A 40 15.11 -4.74 -1.47
C ASN A 40 15.87 -5.68 -2.43
N GLN A 41 15.91 -6.98 -2.15
CA GLN A 41 16.70 -7.93 -2.94
C GLN A 41 16.08 -8.22 -4.32
N LYS A 42 14.77 -8.10 -4.44
CA LYS A 42 14.03 -8.25 -5.69
C LYS A 42 12.77 -7.38 -5.68
N PRO A 43 12.30 -6.93 -6.85
CA PRO A 43 11.02 -6.23 -6.91
C PRO A 43 9.85 -7.18 -6.66
N TYR A 44 8.77 -6.61 -6.11
CA TYR A 44 7.50 -7.30 -5.92
C TYR A 44 6.53 -6.84 -7.00
N VAL A 45 5.72 -7.74 -7.52
CA VAL A 45 4.59 -7.43 -8.41
C VAL A 45 3.32 -7.97 -7.76
N ILE A 46 2.37 -7.07 -7.49
CA ILE A 46 1.16 -7.37 -6.73
C ILE A 46 -0.04 -7.36 -7.68
N TYR A 47 -0.77 -8.46 -7.70
CA TYR A 47 -2.01 -8.63 -8.45
C TYR A 47 -3.18 -8.75 -7.47
N GLY A 48 -4.08 -7.79 -7.47
CA GLY A 48 -5.14 -7.65 -6.48
C GLY A 48 -4.65 -6.97 -5.19
N TYR A 49 -5.48 -6.92 -4.17
CA TYR A 49 -5.11 -6.30 -2.90
C TYR A 49 -4.38 -7.28 -1.99
N ALA A 50 -3.18 -6.91 -1.56
CA ALA A 50 -2.46 -7.61 -0.51
C ALA A 50 -3.04 -7.21 0.86
N GLY A 51 -3.79 -8.11 1.47
CA GLY A 51 -4.41 -7.91 2.78
C GLY A 51 -3.47 -8.26 3.92
N VAL A 52 -3.30 -7.34 4.88
CA VAL A 52 -2.62 -7.61 6.15
C VAL A 52 -3.68 -7.86 7.20
N ALA A 53 -3.72 -9.08 7.74
CA ALA A 53 -4.70 -9.47 8.75
C ALA A 53 -4.43 -8.76 10.11
N GLY A 54 -5.44 -8.70 10.96
CA GLY A 54 -5.32 -8.09 12.28
C GLY A 54 -4.17 -8.66 13.10
N GLU A 55 -3.55 -7.82 13.92
CA GLU A 55 -2.38 -8.11 14.76
C GLU A 55 -1.08 -8.43 13.98
N GLN A 56 -1.12 -8.52 12.65
CA GLN A 56 0.05 -8.71 11.82
C GLN A 56 0.70 -7.38 11.44
N THR A 57 1.99 -7.42 11.14
CA THR A 57 2.77 -6.27 10.69
C THR A 57 3.43 -6.58 9.36
N LEU A 58 3.05 -5.84 8.31
CA LEU A 58 3.80 -5.83 7.05
C LEU A 58 4.99 -4.89 7.20
N ARG A 59 6.20 -5.42 7.01
CA ARG A 59 7.45 -4.66 6.99
C ARG A 59 7.98 -4.53 5.58
N ILE A 60 8.28 -3.29 5.19
CA ILE A 60 8.90 -2.98 3.90
C ILE A 60 10.25 -2.33 4.17
N GLU A 61 11.32 -2.97 3.72
CA GLU A 61 12.70 -2.52 3.94
C GLU A 61 13.09 -1.37 3.01
N ALA A 62 14.07 -0.58 3.45
CA ALA A 62 14.65 0.48 2.65
C ALA A 62 15.12 -0.03 1.27
N GLY A 63 14.81 0.74 0.23
CA GLY A 63 15.16 0.40 -1.15
C GLY A 63 14.23 -0.61 -1.83
N ALA A 64 13.19 -1.09 -1.16
CA ALA A 64 12.23 -2.00 -1.78
C ALA A 64 11.47 -1.34 -2.95
N ARG A 65 11.16 -2.15 -3.96
CA ARG A 65 10.41 -1.76 -5.16
C ARG A 65 9.17 -2.60 -5.27
N ILE A 66 8.01 -1.96 -5.22
CA ILE A 66 6.71 -2.64 -5.25
C ILE A 66 5.91 -2.10 -6.43
N HIS A 67 5.57 -2.98 -7.34
CA HIS A 67 4.81 -2.69 -8.55
C HIS A 67 3.42 -3.30 -8.44
N PHE A 68 2.42 -2.49 -8.67
CA PHE A 68 1.03 -2.91 -8.57
C PHE A 68 0.39 -3.01 -9.95
N HIS A 69 -0.26 -4.12 -10.20
CA HIS A 69 -1.11 -4.29 -11.37
C HIS A 69 -2.40 -3.46 -11.23
N GLU A 70 -3.13 -3.33 -12.33
CA GLU A 70 -4.45 -2.67 -12.32
C GLU A 70 -5.36 -3.25 -11.22
N ASN A 71 -6.10 -2.38 -10.54
CA ASN A 71 -7.01 -2.72 -9.43
C ASN A 71 -6.32 -3.46 -8.25
N SER A 72 -5.05 -3.18 -8.02
CA SER A 72 -4.26 -3.74 -6.93
C SER A 72 -3.95 -2.70 -5.88
N GLY A 73 -3.46 -3.15 -4.71
CA GLY A 73 -3.07 -2.26 -3.62
C GLY A 73 -2.66 -3.02 -2.37
N ILE A 74 -2.64 -2.31 -1.26
CA ILE A 74 -2.48 -2.89 0.07
C ILE A 74 -3.68 -2.49 0.92
N ILE A 75 -4.24 -3.43 1.66
CA ILE A 75 -5.30 -3.16 2.63
C ILE A 75 -4.88 -3.66 4.01
N LEU A 76 -4.96 -2.76 5.00
CA LEU A 76 -4.73 -3.10 6.40
C LEU A 76 -6.06 -3.33 7.11
N SER A 77 -6.26 -4.50 7.68
CA SER A 77 -7.41 -4.80 8.54
C SER A 77 -7.28 -4.13 9.91
N ASN A 78 -8.37 -4.11 10.67
CA ASN A 78 -8.35 -3.65 12.07
C ASN A 78 -7.28 -4.40 12.88
N GLY A 79 -6.43 -3.67 13.58
CA GLY A 79 -5.29 -4.20 14.34
C GLY A 79 -4.02 -4.44 13.50
N ALA A 80 -4.11 -4.44 12.18
CA ALA A 80 -2.94 -4.62 11.31
C ALA A 80 -2.04 -3.39 11.29
N ARG A 81 -0.77 -3.60 10.98
CA ARG A 81 0.25 -2.55 10.94
C ARG A 81 1.06 -2.58 9.65
N LEU A 82 1.42 -1.38 9.20
CA LEU A 82 2.42 -1.19 8.14
C LEU A 82 3.63 -0.46 8.71
N GLU A 83 4.81 -1.04 8.55
CA GLU A 83 6.10 -0.41 8.82
C GLU A 83 6.89 -0.34 7.50
N ALA A 84 6.90 0.83 6.87
CA ALA A 84 7.66 1.09 5.65
C ALA A 84 8.80 2.05 5.97
N ASP A 85 9.97 1.48 6.25
CA ASP A 85 11.10 2.20 6.82
C ASP A 85 12.20 2.39 5.78
N GLY A 86 11.96 3.30 4.83
CA GLY A 86 12.94 3.74 3.87
C GLY A 86 14.02 4.62 4.49
N SER A 87 15.06 4.88 3.75
CA SER A 87 16.18 5.74 4.14
C SER A 87 16.47 6.80 3.10
N LEU A 88 17.18 7.84 3.51
CA LEU A 88 17.67 8.86 2.59
C LEU A 88 18.68 8.23 1.62
N SER A 89 18.43 8.38 0.32
CA SER A 89 19.35 7.95 -0.72
C SER A 89 20.58 8.85 -0.78
N GLN A 90 21.75 8.27 -0.95
CA GLN A 90 22.98 9.03 -1.16
C GLN A 90 23.05 9.58 -2.59
N ASP A 91 22.52 8.83 -3.53
CA ASP A 91 22.38 9.23 -4.94
C ASP A 91 20.89 9.54 -5.22
N PRO A 92 20.53 10.82 -5.40
CA PRO A 92 19.14 11.21 -5.63
C PRO A 92 18.58 10.70 -6.97
N ASP A 93 19.43 10.34 -7.92
CA ASP A 93 18.98 9.81 -9.21
C ASP A 93 18.65 8.30 -9.12
N ARG A 94 19.23 7.60 -8.17
CA ARG A 94 19.04 6.16 -7.98
C ARG A 94 17.96 5.82 -6.97
N LEU A 95 17.73 6.69 -6.00
CA LEU A 95 16.74 6.49 -4.92
C LEU A 95 16.90 5.14 -4.20
N GLU A 96 18.17 4.70 -4.01
CA GLU A 96 18.49 3.36 -3.52
C GLU A 96 18.01 3.08 -2.10
N GLY A 97 17.80 4.13 -1.31
CA GLY A 97 17.29 4.02 0.06
C GLY A 97 15.78 4.18 0.17
N GLU A 98 15.13 4.77 -0.84
CA GLU A 98 13.69 5.00 -0.80
C GLU A 98 12.89 3.75 -1.13
N ILE A 99 11.74 3.60 -0.50
CA ILE A 99 10.73 2.63 -0.87
C ILE A 99 9.88 3.25 -1.97
N ILE A 100 9.71 2.54 -3.09
CA ILE A 100 8.88 3.02 -4.21
C ILE A 100 7.70 2.09 -4.42
N LEU A 101 6.51 2.67 -4.38
CA LEU A 101 5.22 2.04 -4.64
C LEU A 101 4.65 2.66 -5.92
N GLU A 102 4.57 1.89 -7.00
CA GLU A 102 4.18 2.39 -8.32
C GLU A 102 3.41 1.35 -9.12
N GLY A 103 2.85 1.74 -10.28
CA GLY A 103 2.26 0.79 -11.22
C GLY A 103 3.29 -0.15 -11.85
N ASP A 104 2.84 -1.29 -12.37
CA ASP A 104 3.68 -2.28 -13.02
C ASP A 104 4.01 -1.96 -14.50
N ARG A 105 3.47 -0.85 -15.03
CA ARG A 105 3.77 -0.33 -16.36
C ARG A 105 5.01 0.55 -16.29
N LEU A 106 6.17 -0.08 -16.47
CA LEU A 106 7.49 0.57 -16.32
C LEU A 106 8.02 1.22 -17.59
N GLU A 107 7.29 1.15 -18.70
CA GLU A 107 7.66 1.80 -19.95
C GLU A 107 7.64 3.34 -19.78
N PRO A 108 8.58 4.08 -20.37
CA PRO A 108 8.72 5.52 -20.14
C PRO A 108 7.45 6.35 -20.37
N GLU A 109 6.61 5.94 -21.34
CA GLU A 109 5.33 6.59 -21.65
C GLU A 109 4.29 6.48 -20.53
N PHE A 110 4.44 5.50 -19.62
CA PHE A 110 3.55 5.31 -18.46
C PHE A 110 4.10 5.91 -17.17
N SER A 111 5.33 6.44 -17.18
CA SER A 111 6.01 6.94 -15.97
C SER A 111 5.25 8.03 -15.21
N ALA A 112 4.43 8.80 -15.91
CA ALA A 112 3.62 9.90 -15.36
C ALA A 112 2.11 9.69 -15.52
N VAL A 113 1.66 8.50 -15.93
CA VAL A 113 0.23 8.22 -16.11
C VAL A 113 -0.39 7.85 -14.77
N PRO A 114 -1.41 8.60 -14.28
CA PRO A 114 -2.10 8.27 -13.03
C PRO A 114 -3.09 7.11 -13.22
N GLY A 115 -3.54 6.52 -12.12
CA GLY A 115 -4.61 5.52 -12.13
C GLY A 115 -4.19 4.12 -12.57
N GLN A 116 -2.90 3.80 -12.56
CA GLN A 116 -2.41 2.48 -12.95
C GLN A 116 -2.74 1.38 -11.93
N TRP A 117 -2.95 1.75 -10.69
CA TRP A 117 -3.30 0.86 -9.58
C TRP A 117 -4.23 1.54 -8.57
N GLY A 118 -4.73 0.81 -7.59
CA GLY A 118 -5.71 1.29 -6.62
C GLY A 118 -5.14 2.23 -5.56
N THR A 119 -4.97 1.73 -4.33
CA THR A 119 -4.62 2.57 -3.18
C THR A 119 -3.89 1.77 -2.09
N LEU A 120 -3.25 2.49 -1.16
CA LEU A 120 -2.97 2.01 0.18
C LEU A 120 -4.20 2.29 1.04
N TRP A 121 -4.88 1.25 1.50
CA TRP A 121 -6.12 1.36 2.25
C TRP A 121 -5.92 0.96 3.71
N PHE A 122 -6.04 1.92 4.58
CA PHE A 122 -5.93 1.75 6.03
C PHE A 122 -7.33 1.79 6.64
N THR A 123 -7.86 0.63 7.01
CA THR A 123 -9.19 0.53 7.62
C THR A 123 -9.17 0.96 9.08
N PRO A 124 -10.34 1.26 9.69
CA PRO A 124 -10.40 1.66 11.09
C PRO A 124 -9.68 0.69 12.03
N GLY A 125 -8.86 1.23 12.93
CA GLY A 125 -8.06 0.45 13.89
C GLY A 125 -6.75 -0.10 13.35
N SER A 126 -6.43 0.09 12.08
CA SER A 126 -5.09 -0.17 11.55
C SER A 126 -4.13 0.98 11.86
N THR A 127 -2.84 0.71 11.81
CA THR A 127 -1.80 1.73 12.00
C THR A 127 -0.75 1.67 10.90
N ALA A 128 -0.19 2.82 10.52
CA ALA A 128 0.86 2.87 9.52
C ALA A 128 1.98 3.83 9.95
N ARG A 129 3.22 3.37 9.82
CA ARG A 129 4.41 4.20 9.95
C ARG A 129 5.19 4.11 8.65
N MET A 130 5.37 5.25 8.00
CA MET A 130 6.06 5.34 6.72
C MET A 130 7.10 6.45 6.76
N GLN A 131 8.31 6.16 6.32
CA GLN A 131 9.32 7.19 6.10
C GLN A 131 10.13 6.91 4.84
N HIS A 132 10.53 7.98 4.13
CA HIS A 132 11.22 7.92 2.84
C HIS A 132 10.54 6.96 1.85
N VAL A 133 9.26 7.22 1.61
CA VAL A 133 8.41 6.42 0.72
C VAL A 133 7.86 7.29 -0.41
N THR A 134 7.98 6.80 -1.61
CA THR A 134 7.37 7.39 -2.80
C THR A 134 6.20 6.55 -3.26
N ILE A 135 5.04 7.17 -3.40
CA ILE A 135 3.78 6.57 -3.87
C ILE A 135 3.37 7.30 -5.13
N LYS A 136 3.26 6.60 -6.25
CA LYS A 136 2.93 7.26 -7.52
C LYS A 136 2.08 6.42 -8.45
N ASN A 137 1.43 7.11 -9.39
CA ASN A 137 0.69 6.54 -10.52
C ASN A 137 -0.56 5.76 -10.11
N ASN A 138 -1.13 6.02 -8.94
CA ASN A 138 -2.31 5.32 -8.41
C ASN A 138 -3.63 6.09 -8.65
N ALA A 139 -4.73 5.45 -8.32
CA ALA A 139 -6.06 6.07 -8.34
C ALA A 139 -6.24 7.01 -7.14
N ILE A 140 -5.98 6.52 -5.94
CA ILE A 140 -5.95 7.27 -4.68
C ILE A 140 -4.62 6.92 -4.00
N GLY A 141 -3.85 7.92 -3.54
CA GLY A 141 -2.57 7.68 -2.89
C GLY A 141 -2.72 6.83 -1.63
N ILE A 142 -3.30 7.40 -0.62
CA ILE A 142 -3.63 6.76 0.65
C ILE A 142 -5.10 7.02 0.98
N LEU A 143 -5.85 5.99 1.29
CA LEU A 143 -7.16 6.06 1.92
C LEU A 143 -7.00 5.62 3.38
N ALA A 144 -7.16 6.57 4.31
CA ALA A 144 -7.06 6.31 5.73
C ALA A 144 -8.42 6.51 6.41
N GLU A 145 -8.94 5.46 7.02
CA GLU A 145 -10.18 5.50 7.78
C GLU A 145 -9.87 5.25 9.26
N GLY A 146 -10.50 6.01 10.14
CA GLY A 146 -10.23 5.88 11.56
C GLY A 146 -11.43 6.08 12.44
N PRO A 147 -11.35 5.63 13.70
CA PRO A 147 -12.28 6.03 14.71
C PRO A 147 -12.02 7.50 15.07
N SER A 148 -13.03 8.33 15.03
CA SER A 148 -12.97 9.79 15.16
C SER A 148 -12.50 10.36 16.51
N ASN A 149 -11.89 9.60 17.41
CA ASN A 149 -11.65 10.02 18.78
C ASN A 149 -10.33 9.51 19.41
N THR A 150 -9.22 9.52 18.67
CA THR A 150 -7.93 9.23 19.27
C THR A 150 -7.11 10.50 19.49
N ASN A 151 -6.56 10.66 20.69
CA ASN A 151 -5.62 11.74 21.02
C ASN A 151 -4.20 11.47 20.49
N THR A 152 -3.98 10.32 19.88
CA THR A 152 -2.70 9.88 19.31
C THR A 152 -2.91 9.56 17.82
N PRO A 153 -2.02 10.02 16.93
CA PRO A 153 -2.10 9.66 15.54
C PRO A 153 -2.04 8.14 15.31
N ASP A 154 -2.96 7.61 14.51
CA ASP A 154 -2.94 6.22 14.07
C ASP A 154 -1.90 6.00 12.96
N HIS A 155 -1.62 7.06 12.21
CA HIS A 155 -0.70 7.02 11.08
C HIS A 155 0.38 8.09 11.23
N TYR A 156 1.61 7.71 10.90
CA TYR A 156 2.78 8.59 10.96
C TYR A 156 3.54 8.56 9.64
N PHE A 157 3.61 9.72 8.97
CA PHE A 157 4.28 9.87 7.68
C PHE A 157 5.40 10.90 7.78
N LYS A 158 6.60 10.50 7.37
CA LYS A 158 7.78 11.35 7.33
C LYS A 158 8.49 11.22 6.00
N ASN A 159 8.70 12.33 5.29
CA ASN A 159 9.34 12.32 3.97
C ASN A 159 8.63 11.35 3.01
N VAL A 160 7.29 11.39 3.00
CA VAL A 160 6.46 10.62 2.08
C VAL A 160 6.08 11.52 0.92
N GLN A 161 6.33 11.07 -0.30
CA GLN A 161 5.94 11.75 -1.52
C GLN A 161 4.78 11.00 -2.18
N ILE A 162 3.75 11.73 -2.58
CA ILE A 162 2.59 11.18 -3.28
C ILE A 162 2.34 12.06 -4.51
N TYR A 163 2.41 11.47 -5.70
CA TYR A 163 2.21 12.22 -6.93
C TYR A 163 1.67 11.36 -8.08
N ASN A 164 1.21 12.01 -9.14
CA ASN A 164 0.55 11.37 -10.28
C ASN A 164 -0.61 10.46 -9.86
N THR A 165 -1.43 10.92 -8.91
CA THR A 165 -2.66 10.25 -8.51
C THR A 165 -3.81 10.70 -9.40
N ALA A 166 -4.71 9.79 -9.77
CA ALA A 166 -5.85 10.13 -10.62
C ALA A 166 -6.90 10.99 -9.91
N SER A 167 -7.04 10.84 -8.60
CA SER A 167 -8.04 11.54 -7.79
C SER A 167 -7.38 12.38 -6.69
N VAL A 168 -7.00 11.77 -5.57
CA VAL A 168 -6.49 12.48 -4.40
C VAL A 168 -5.28 11.75 -3.80
N GLY A 169 -4.25 12.52 -3.38
CA GLY A 169 -3.05 11.97 -2.78
C GLY A 169 -3.29 11.32 -1.42
N LEU A 170 -4.00 11.99 -0.55
CA LEU A 170 -4.36 11.51 0.78
C LEU A 170 -5.82 11.82 1.07
N TYR A 171 -6.60 10.79 1.33
CA TYR A 171 -8.01 10.89 1.69
C TYR A 171 -8.24 10.31 3.09
N GLY A 172 -8.46 11.19 4.05
CA GLY A 172 -8.73 10.83 5.44
C GLY A 172 -10.23 10.89 5.75
N VAL A 173 -10.76 9.81 6.33
CA VAL A 173 -12.12 9.73 6.85
C VAL A 173 -12.05 9.44 8.34
N ASN A 174 -12.25 10.46 9.18
CA ASN A 174 -12.09 10.37 10.63
C ASN A 174 -10.72 9.82 11.09
N ALA A 175 -9.72 9.86 10.23
CA ALA A 175 -8.38 9.37 10.54
C ALA A 175 -7.55 10.43 11.26
N SER A 176 -6.66 9.99 12.15
CA SER A 176 -5.64 10.82 12.79
C SER A 176 -4.27 10.53 12.14
N ILE A 177 -3.65 11.58 11.57
CA ILE A 177 -2.42 11.48 10.78
C ILE A 177 -1.39 12.46 11.31
#